data_a676fb52e553324d7d2281fc0a98d83b
#
_entry.id   a676fb52e553324d7d2281fc0a98d83b
#
_cell.length_a   1.000
_cell.length_b   1.000
_cell.length_c   1.000
_cell.angle_alpha   90.00
_cell.angle_beta   90.00
_cell.angle_gamma   90.00
#
_symmetry.space_group_name_H-M   'P 1'
#
loop_
_entity.id
_entity.type
_entity.pdbx_description
1 polymer ?
#
loop_
_entity_poly.entity_id
_entity_poly.type
_entity_poly.pdbx_seq_one_letter_code
_entity_poly.pdbx_strand_id
1 'polypeptide(L)'
;MEIFYGKVFKALNKAKVKYVVVGGTAVILHGYPRFTKDLDLIVFLEESNLEKFFDTLQSIGFIPKVPVTKEQFKDKKQRALWKKEKGMIVFSFVERKPPFKLIDMFVDEPFPFDEIYKKRVSIKAGGVIVPVISINQLKKLKKMAGRPQDLIDFVQLEAIQRMRL
;
A
#
# COMPACT_ATOMS: atom_id res chain seq x y z
N MET A 1 21.42 1.96 5.77
CA MET A 1 20.38 1.67 6.78
C MET A 1 19.19 1.03 6.10
N GLU A 2 18.78 -0.11 6.59
CA GLU A 2 17.63 -0.82 6.04
C GLU A 2 16.34 -0.26 6.64
N ILE A 3 15.35 0.02 5.81
CA ILE A 3 14.05 0.46 6.28
C ILE A 3 13.19 -0.75 6.67
N PHE A 4 12.21 -0.54 7.55
CA PHE A 4 11.40 -1.60 8.17
C PHE A 4 10.74 -2.57 7.18
N TYR A 5 10.32 -2.08 6.01
CA TYR A 5 9.74 -2.89 4.94
C TYR A 5 10.66 -3.03 3.73
N GLY A 6 11.97 -2.81 3.89
CA GLY A 6 12.94 -2.83 2.79
C GLY A 6 12.95 -4.13 1.99
N LYS A 7 12.86 -5.28 2.65
CA LYS A 7 12.81 -6.59 1.98
C LYS A 7 11.56 -6.73 1.10
N VAL A 8 10.43 -6.20 1.56
CA VAL A 8 9.17 -6.23 0.80
C VAL A 8 9.33 -5.42 -0.48
N PHE A 9 9.81 -4.19 -0.38
CA PHE A 9 10.01 -3.33 -1.54
C PHE A 9 11.00 -3.92 -2.54
N LYS A 10 12.12 -4.45 -2.05
CA LYS A 10 13.11 -5.11 -2.91
C LYS A 10 12.49 -6.28 -3.68
N ALA A 11 11.74 -7.14 -2.99
CA ALA A 11 11.14 -8.31 -3.60
C ALA A 11 10.07 -7.93 -4.63
N LEU A 12 9.20 -6.98 -4.30
CA LEU A 12 8.16 -6.51 -5.21
C LEU A 12 8.75 -5.85 -6.46
N ASN A 13 9.80 -5.05 -6.28
CA ASN A 13 10.49 -4.40 -7.40
C ASN A 13 11.18 -5.43 -8.31
N LYS A 14 11.85 -6.42 -7.73
CA LYS A 14 12.52 -7.49 -8.49
C LYS A 14 11.51 -8.31 -9.31
N ALA A 15 10.34 -8.58 -8.76
CA ALA A 15 9.27 -9.30 -9.44
C ALA A 15 8.50 -8.43 -10.43
N LYS A 16 8.81 -7.14 -10.52
CA LYS A 16 8.12 -6.17 -11.40
C LYS A 16 6.63 -6.07 -11.11
N VAL A 17 6.26 -6.14 -9.85
CA VAL A 17 4.89 -5.91 -9.40
C VAL A 17 4.56 -4.42 -9.51
N LYS A 18 3.39 -4.10 -10.05
CA LYS A 18 2.88 -2.73 -10.08
C LYS A 18 2.10 -2.44 -8.80
N TYR A 19 2.61 -1.53 -8.00
CA TYR A 19 2.03 -1.11 -6.73
C TYR A 19 2.44 0.31 -6.40
N VAL A 20 1.71 0.96 -5.50
CA VAL A 20 2.11 2.22 -4.88
C VAL A 20 1.88 2.16 -3.37
N VAL A 21 2.78 2.76 -2.62
CA VAL A 21 2.66 2.89 -1.17
C VAL A 21 1.70 4.04 -0.85
N VAL A 22 0.76 3.76 0.05
CA VAL A 22 -0.21 4.73 0.56
C VAL A 22 -0.17 4.74 2.09
N GLY A 23 -1.13 5.35 2.74
CA GLY A 23 -1.28 5.32 4.20
C GLY A 23 -0.14 6.02 4.95
N GLY A 24 0.08 5.59 6.19
CA GLY A 24 1.06 6.21 7.09
C GLY A 24 2.49 6.13 6.59
N THR A 25 2.86 5.04 5.93
CA THR A 25 4.21 4.91 5.35
C THR A 25 4.43 5.94 4.25
N ALA A 26 3.44 6.20 3.42
CA ALA A 26 3.52 7.25 2.39
C ALA A 26 3.70 8.63 3.03
N VAL A 27 3.00 8.91 4.11
CA VAL A 27 3.15 10.17 4.85
C VAL A 27 4.59 10.35 5.35
N ILE A 28 5.16 9.30 5.93
CA ILE A 28 6.56 9.29 6.39
C ILE A 28 7.52 9.54 5.22
N LEU A 29 7.32 8.85 4.12
CA LEU A 29 8.19 8.96 2.95
C LEU A 29 8.10 10.34 2.28
N HIS A 30 6.97 11.02 2.42
CA HIS A 30 6.83 12.42 1.97
C HIS A 30 7.48 13.42 2.91
N GLY A 31 7.89 13.02 4.11
CA GLY A 31 8.68 13.86 4.99
C GLY A 31 8.09 14.17 6.37
N TYR A 32 6.93 13.63 6.72
CA TYR A 32 6.37 13.79 8.07
C TYR A 32 6.68 12.56 8.93
N PRO A 33 7.64 12.65 9.87
CA PRO A 33 7.97 11.53 10.74
C PRO A 33 6.83 11.27 11.74
N ARG A 34 6.32 10.04 11.71
CA ARG A 34 5.31 9.56 12.66
C ARG A 34 5.38 8.04 12.75
N PHE A 35 4.79 7.49 13.81
CA PHE A 35 4.68 6.05 13.94
C PHE A 35 3.59 5.51 13.00
N THR A 36 3.89 4.37 12.35
CA THR A 36 2.91 3.58 11.63
C THR A 36 3.23 2.10 11.81
N LYS A 37 2.20 1.29 11.98
CA LYS A 37 2.33 -0.13 12.25
C LYS A 37 2.32 -0.96 10.98
N ASP A 38 1.45 -0.63 10.04
CA ASP A 38 1.16 -1.45 8.86
C ASP A 38 1.69 -0.76 7.60
N LEU A 39 1.98 -1.57 6.59
CA LEU A 39 2.29 -1.09 5.25
C LEU A 39 1.01 -1.16 4.41
N ASP A 40 0.54 -0.01 3.93
CA ASP A 40 -0.64 0.07 3.08
C ASP A 40 -0.24 0.21 1.63
N LEU A 41 -0.79 -0.63 0.76
CA LEU A 41 -0.49 -0.67 -0.67
C LEU A 41 -1.76 -0.60 -1.51
N ILE A 42 -1.67 0.15 -2.61
CA ILE A 42 -2.58 -0.01 -3.74
C ILE A 42 -1.84 -0.83 -4.78
N VAL A 43 -2.40 -1.97 -5.16
CA VAL A 43 -1.80 -2.91 -6.10
C VAL A 43 -2.65 -2.94 -7.36
N PHE A 44 -2.03 -2.98 -8.54
CA PHE A 44 -2.77 -3.13 -9.78
C PHE A 44 -3.49 -4.49 -9.77
N LEU A 45 -4.83 -4.45 -9.89
CA LEU A 45 -5.69 -5.61 -9.68
C LEU A 45 -5.88 -6.50 -10.93
N GLU A 46 -4.98 -6.40 -11.88
CA GLU A 46 -4.94 -7.29 -13.03
C GLU A 46 -4.39 -8.67 -12.60
N GLU A 47 -4.93 -9.75 -13.17
CA GLU A 47 -4.66 -11.11 -12.69
C GLU A 47 -3.19 -11.48 -12.63
N SER A 48 -2.42 -11.18 -13.69
CA SER A 48 -0.99 -11.53 -13.72
C SER A 48 -0.19 -10.74 -12.68
N ASN A 49 -0.57 -9.51 -12.43
CA ASN A 49 0.07 -8.68 -11.40
C ASN A 49 -0.25 -9.18 -9.99
N LEU A 50 -1.50 -9.57 -9.76
CA LEU A 50 -1.92 -10.16 -8.48
C LEU A 50 -1.19 -11.48 -8.23
N GLU A 51 -1.01 -12.31 -9.23
CA GLU A 51 -0.27 -13.55 -9.11
C GLU A 51 1.17 -13.30 -8.66
N LYS A 52 1.87 -12.37 -9.31
CA LYS A 52 3.23 -11.98 -8.91
C LYS A 52 3.26 -11.44 -7.48
N PHE A 53 2.28 -10.63 -7.12
CA PHE A 53 2.20 -10.03 -5.79
C PHE A 53 2.05 -11.11 -4.70
N PHE A 54 1.08 -12.00 -4.84
CA PHE A 54 0.86 -13.10 -3.89
C PHE A 54 2.08 -14.01 -3.79
N ASP A 55 2.62 -14.43 -4.92
CA ASP A 55 3.78 -15.34 -4.97
C ASP A 55 5.01 -14.69 -4.33
N THR A 56 5.23 -13.42 -4.59
CA THR A 56 6.34 -12.65 -4.01
C THR A 56 6.22 -12.56 -2.49
N LEU A 57 5.05 -12.18 -1.98
CA LEU A 57 4.84 -12.08 -0.54
C LEU A 57 5.01 -13.43 0.15
N GLN A 58 4.49 -14.49 -0.45
CA GLN A 58 4.65 -15.85 0.07
C GLN A 58 6.14 -16.24 0.14
N SER A 59 6.90 -15.92 -0.89
CA SER A 59 8.33 -16.25 -0.95
C SER A 59 9.16 -15.59 0.12
N ILE A 60 8.71 -14.47 0.67
CA ILE A 60 9.40 -13.73 1.74
C ILE A 60 8.75 -13.87 3.10
N GLY A 61 7.85 -14.83 3.25
CA GLY A 61 7.29 -15.22 4.54
C GLY A 61 6.00 -14.55 4.96
N PHE A 62 5.28 -13.92 4.03
CA PHE A 62 3.96 -13.35 4.29
C PHE A 62 2.85 -14.28 3.80
N ILE A 63 1.80 -14.42 4.59
CA ILE A 63 0.62 -15.22 4.24
C ILE A 63 -0.65 -14.39 4.43
N PRO A 64 -1.73 -14.71 3.70
CA PRO A 64 -3.03 -14.08 3.96
C PRO A 64 -3.44 -14.28 5.42
N LYS A 65 -3.92 -13.22 6.04
CA LYS A 65 -4.39 -13.25 7.43
C LYS A 65 -5.69 -14.06 7.58
N VAL A 66 -6.47 -14.18 6.51
CA VAL A 66 -7.71 -14.97 6.44
C VAL A 66 -7.54 -16.10 5.43
N PRO A 67 -8.32 -17.20 5.51
CA PRO A 67 -8.15 -18.37 4.64
C PRO A 67 -8.70 -18.10 3.22
N VAL A 68 -8.09 -17.18 2.51
CA VAL A 68 -8.43 -16.82 1.12
C VAL A 68 -7.23 -17.17 0.25
N THR A 69 -7.49 -17.87 -0.85
CA THR A 69 -6.46 -18.25 -1.81
C THR A 69 -6.20 -17.13 -2.82
N LYS A 70 -5.03 -17.18 -3.45
CA LYS A 70 -4.69 -16.32 -4.58
C LYS A 70 -5.77 -16.37 -5.67
N GLU A 71 -6.25 -17.57 -6.01
CA GLU A 71 -7.26 -17.77 -7.05
C GLU A 71 -8.59 -17.10 -6.70
N GLN A 72 -9.01 -17.20 -5.45
CA GLN A 72 -10.21 -16.50 -4.98
C GLN A 72 -10.05 -14.98 -5.06
N PHE A 73 -8.87 -14.47 -4.69
CA PHE A 73 -8.60 -13.03 -4.71
C PHE A 73 -8.53 -12.47 -6.14
N LYS A 74 -8.02 -13.23 -7.09
CA LYS A 74 -7.93 -12.84 -8.50
C LYS A 74 -9.33 -12.64 -9.14
N ASP A 75 -10.35 -13.27 -8.60
CA ASP A 75 -11.72 -13.16 -9.10
C ASP A 75 -12.32 -11.79 -8.73
N LYS A 76 -12.49 -10.95 -9.73
CA LYS A 76 -13.07 -9.61 -9.58
C LYS A 76 -14.47 -9.65 -8.96
N LYS A 77 -15.29 -10.64 -9.32
CA LYS A 77 -16.65 -10.80 -8.78
C LYS A 77 -16.59 -11.12 -7.29
N GLN A 78 -15.65 -11.96 -6.88
CA GLN A 78 -15.46 -12.32 -5.49
C GLN A 78 -15.05 -11.10 -4.65
N ARG A 79 -14.14 -10.28 -5.14
CA ARG A 79 -13.74 -9.05 -4.45
C ARG A 79 -14.92 -8.07 -4.31
N ALA A 80 -15.71 -7.91 -5.35
CA ALA A 80 -16.90 -7.06 -5.32
C ALA A 80 -17.91 -7.57 -4.29
N LEU A 81 -18.06 -8.89 -4.17
CA LEU A 81 -18.93 -9.52 -3.19
C LEU A 81 -18.46 -9.27 -1.76
N TRP A 82 -17.17 -9.44 -1.50
CA TRP A 82 -16.59 -9.16 -0.17
C TRP A 82 -16.78 -7.70 0.23
N LYS A 83 -16.59 -6.78 -0.71
CA LYS A 83 -16.83 -5.35 -0.47
C LYS A 83 -18.28 -5.06 -0.12
N LYS A 84 -19.21 -5.63 -0.86
CA LYS A 84 -20.65 -5.43 -0.68
C LYS A 84 -21.18 -6.09 0.59
N GLU A 85 -20.84 -7.34 0.83
CA GLU A 85 -21.41 -8.14 1.93
C GLU A 85 -20.69 -7.98 3.25
N LYS A 86 -19.36 -7.79 3.22
CA LYS A 86 -18.52 -7.72 4.41
C LYS A 86 -17.89 -6.35 4.66
N GLY A 87 -18.14 -5.38 3.79
CA GLY A 87 -17.52 -4.07 3.88
C GLY A 87 -16.00 -4.12 3.81
N MET A 88 -15.43 -5.12 3.12
CA MET A 88 -14.00 -5.29 3.03
C MET A 88 -13.37 -4.16 2.22
N ILE A 89 -12.47 -3.39 2.83
CA ILE A 89 -11.74 -2.30 2.21
C ILE A 89 -10.31 -2.74 1.88
N VAL A 90 -9.69 -3.46 2.79
CA VAL A 90 -8.33 -3.98 2.64
C VAL A 90 -8.29 -5.48 2.87
N PHE A 91 -7.29 -6.12 2.27
CA PHE A 91 -6.96 -7.52 2.44
C PHE A 91 -5.56 -7.59 3.06
N SER A 92 -5.42 -8.28 4.19
CA SER A 92 -4.20 -8.25 4.99
C SER A 92 -3.36 -9.49 4.83
N PHE A 93 -2.04 -9.28 4.78
CA PHE A 93 -1.03 -10.33 4.88
C PHE A 93 -0.26 -10.15 6.18
N VAL A 94 0.12 -11.24 6.80
CA VAL A 94 0.89 -11.23 8.04
C VAL A 94 2.17 -12.03 7.86
N GLU A 95 3.27 -11.52 8.41
CA GLU A 95 4.55 -12.21 8.43
C GLU A 95 4.46 -13.42 9.36
N ARG A 96 5.01 -14.56 8.94
CA ARG A 96 4.97 -15.81 9.73
C ARG A 96 5.81 -15.76 11.00
N LYS A 97 6.83 -14.90 11.02
CA LYS A 97 7.79 -14.78 12.12
C LYS A 97 7.71 -13.43 12.80
N PRO A 98 8.10 -13.31 14.08
CA PRO A 98 8.24 -12.00 14.72
C PRO A 98 9.13 -11.07 13.88
N PRO A 99 8.80 -9.78 13.78
CA PRO A 99 7.78 -9.06 14.56
C PRO A 99 6.35 -9.12 14.00
N PHE A 100 6.01 -10.07 13.14
CA PHE A 100 4.68 -10.25 12.54
C PHE A 100 4.18 -8.99 11.83
N LYS A 101 4.99 -8.48 10.92
CA LYS A 101 4.65 -7.30 10.10
C LYS A 101 3.35 -7.53 9.35
N LEU A 102 2.59 -6.46 9.15
CA LEU A 102 1.32 -6.50 8.42
C LEU A 102 1.42 -5.67 7.14
N ILE A 103 0.89 -6.24 6.06
CA ILE A 103 0.74 -5.55 4.77
C ILE A 103 -0.73 -5.58 4.42
N ASP A 104 -1.31 -4.40 4.23
CA ASP A 104 -2.70 -4.23 3.83
C ASP A 104 -2.75 -3.77 2.38
N MET A 105 -3.44 -4.52 1.52
CA MET A 105 -3.69 -4.11 0.16
C MET A 105 -5.17 -3.77 -0.03
N PHE A 106 -5.45 -2.73 -0.80
CA PHE A 106 -6.82 -2.36 -1.11
C PHE A 106 -7.46 -3.42 -2.00
N VAL A 107 -8.69 -3.83 -1.67
CA VAL A 107 -9.46 -4.79 -2.49
C VAL A 107 -10.07 -4.14 -3.72
N ASP A 108 -10.09 -2.80 -3.75
CA ASP A 108 -10.63 -2.01 -4.85
C ASP A 108 -9.79 -0.74 -5.02
N GLU A 109 -9.86 -0.13 -6.19
CA GLU A 109 -9.10 1.08 -6.50
C GLU A 109 -9.88 2.32 -6.03
N PRO A 110 -9.31 3.16 -5.12
CA PRO A 110 -9.96 4.41 -4.71
C PRO A 110 -10.00 5.45 -5.83
N PHE A 111 -9.04 5.38 -6.75
CA PHE A 111 -8.97 6.10 -8.02
C PHE A 111 -8.54 5.10 -9.09
N PRO A 112 -8.72 5.38 -10.39
CA PRO A 112 -8.18 4.50 -11.43
C PRO A 112 -6.68 4.27 -11.23
N PHE A 113 -6.25 3.03 -11.24
CA PHE A 113 -4.85 2.67 -10.96
C PHE A 113 -3.87 3.40 -11.89
N ASP A 114 -4.21 3.51 -13.17
CA ASP A 114 -3.34 4.20 -14.14
C ASP A 114 -3.05 5.66 -13.75
N GLU A 115 -4.03 6.35 -13.19
CA GLU A 115 -3.87 7.73 -12.71
C GLU A 115 -2.95 7.78 -11.48
N ILE A 116 -3.12 6.86 -10.57
CA ILE A 116 -2.28 6.75 -9.36
C ILE A 116 -0.84 6.44 -9.75
N TYR A 117 -0.67 5.44 -10.59
CA TYR A 117 0.64 4.95 -11.00
C TYR A 117 1.42 5.97 -11.83
N LYS A 118 0.73 6.66 -12.74
CA LYS A 118 1.32 7.71 -13.58
C LYS A 118 1.85 8.88 -12.75
N LYS A 119 1.14 9.25 -11.68
CA LYS A 119 1.49 10.39 -10.83
C LYS A 119 2.38 10.01 -9.64
N ARG A 120 2.74 8.74 -9.50
CA ARG A 120 3.56 8.28 -8.38
C ARG A 120 4.89 9.00 -8.33
N VAL A 121 5.42 9.11 -7.11
CA VAL A 121 6.76 9.64 -6.86
C VAL A 121 7.68 8.48 -6.50
N SER A 122 8.85 8.42 -7.14
CA SER A 122 9.87 7.44 -6.79
C SER A 122 10.75 8.00 -5.69
N ILE A 123 10.66 7.45 -4.49
CA ILE A 123 11.43 7.90 -3.34
C ILE A 123 12.47 6.86 -2.98
N LYS A 124 13.74 7.28 -2.90
CA LYS A 124 14.82 6.39 -2.48
C LYS A 124 14.87 6.35 -0.96
N ALA A 125 14.71 5.16 -0.39
CA ALA A 125 14.73 4.95 1.05
C ALA A 125 15.52 3.66 1.38
N GLY A 126 16.56 3.80 2.18
CA GLY A 126 17.40 2.65 2.56
C GLY A 126 18.02 1.91 1.37
N GLY A 127 18.38 2.62 0.31
CA GLY A 127 18.94 2.03 -0.90
C GLY A 127 17.93 1.40 -1.86
N VAL A 128 16.64 1.49 -1.55
CA VAL A 128 15.56 0.94 -2.38
C VAL A 128 14.72 2.08 -2.95
N ILE A 129 14.33 1.96 -4.21
CA ILE A 129 13.40 2.91 -4.82
C ILE A 129 11.98 2.45 -4.54
N VAL A 130 11.19 3.32 -3.89
CA VAL A 130 9.82 3.01 -3.45
C VAL A 130 8.85 3.86 -4.26
N PRO A 131 7.88 3.24 -4.96
CA PRO A 131 6.81 4.00 -5.62
C PRO A 131 5.78 4.45 -4.60
N VAL A 132 5.63 5.76 -4.44
CA VAL A 132 4.76 6.36 -3.43
C VAL A 132 3.67 7.17 -4.14
N ILE A 133 2.45 7.09 -3.63
CA ILE A 133 1.34 7.89 -4.14
C ILE A 133 1.69 9.39 -4.09
N SER A 134 1.23 10.16 -5.08
CA SER A 134 1.46 11.61 -5.09
C SER A 134 0.87 12.26 -3.84
N ILE A 135 1.49 13.33 -3.38
CA ILE A 135 1.03 14.03 -2.19
C ILE A 135 -0.42 14.56 -2.34
N ASN A 136 -0.79 15.00 -3.55
CA ASN A 136 -2.15 15.46 -3.81
C ASN A 136 -3.18 14.36 -3.69
N GLN A 137 -2.91 13.18 -4.25
CA GLN A 137 -3.81 12.04 -4.14
C GLN A 137 -3.84 11.48 -2.72
N LEU A 138 -2.70 11.46 -2.03
CA LEU A 138 -2.63 11.04 -0.63
C LEU A 138 -3.48 11.94 0.27
N LYS A 139 -3.42 13.25 0.07
CA LYS A 139 -4.26 14.21 0.78
C LYS A 139 -5.75 13.92 0.58
N LYS A 140 -6.16 13.60 -0.65
CA LYS A 140 -7.55 13.24 -0.95
C LYS A 140 -7.98 11.99 -0.17
N LEU A 141 -7.13 10.96 -0.16
CA LEU A 141 -7.41 9.73 0.60
C LEU A 141 -7.54 9.99 2.09
N LYS A 142 -6.67 10.83 2.65
CA LYS A 142 -6.71 11.22 4.07
C LYS A 142 -8.00 11.95 4.41
N LYS A 143 -8.41 12.87 3.57
CA LYS A 143 -9.65 13.63 3.75
C LYS A 143 -10.88 12.72 3.65
N MET A 144 -10.89 11.77 2.72
CA MET A 144 -11.96 10.79 2.56
C MET A 144 -12.10 9.87 3.77
N ALA A 145 -10.98 9.40 4.33
CA ALA A 145 -10.97 8.54 5.51
C ALA A 145 -11.42 9.29 6.77
N GLY A 146 -10.98 10.54 6.94
CA GLY A 146 -11.50 11.47 7.93
C GLY A 146 -11.29 11.11 9.40
N ARG A 147 -10.46 10.10 9.72
CA ARG A 147 -10.12 9.77 11.11
C ARG A 147 -9.23 10.88 11.71
N PRO A 148 -9.16 11.03 13.05
CA PRO A 148 -8.33 12.07 13.67
C PRO A 148 -6.88 12.09 13.16
N GLN A 149 -6.24 10.93 13.06
CA GLN A 149 -4.87 10.82 12.52
C GLN A 149 -4.80 11.24 11.06
N ASP A 150 -5.81 10.91 10.25
CA ASP A 150 -5.87 11.28 8.83
C ASP A 150 -5.93 12.79 8.65
N LEU A 151 -6.65 13.49 9.51
CA LEU A 151 -6.74 14.96 9.47
C LEU A 151 -5.41 15.61 9.86
N ILE A 152 -4.71 15.05 10.83
CA ILE A 152 -3.36 15.48 11.21
C ILE A 152 -2.42 15.28 10.03
N ASP A 153 -2.44 14.10 9.44
CA ASP A 153 -1.61 13.79 8.25
C ASP A 153 -1.88 14.76 7.11
N PHE A 154 -3.15 15.07 6.84
CA PHE A 154 -3.53 16.02 5.80
C PHE A 154 -2.89 17.39 6.03
N VAL A 155 -2.98 17.93 7.24
CA VAL A 155 -2.39 19.22 7.59
C VAL A 155 -0.87 19.21 7.41
N GLN A 156 -0.22 18.14 7.84
CA GLN A 156 1.24 18.00 7.71
C GLN A 156 1.67 17.89 6.23
N LEU A 157 0.91 17.16 5.41
CA LEU A 157 1.17 17.07 3.97
C LEU A 157 1.02 18.43 3.27
N GLU A 158 0.02 19.22 3.65
CA GLU A 158 -0.13 20.59 3.14
C GLU A 158 1.06 21.47 3.51
N ALA A 159 1.52 21.38 4.76
CA ALA A 159 2.70 22.14 5.21
C ALA A 159 3.94 21.76 4.41
N ILE A 160 4.16 20.48 4.15
CA ILE A 160 5.28 19.98 3.35
C ILE A 160 5.20 20.53 1.91
N GLN A 161 4.01 20.52 1.31
CA GLN A 161 3.83 21.06 -0.03
C GLN A 161 4.19 22.55 -0.11
N ARG A 162 3.76 23.34 0.87
CA ARG A 162 4.08 24.79 0.92
C ARG A 162 5.59 25.02 1.02
N MET A 163 6.30 24.19 1.78
CA MET A 163 7.75 24.31 1.91
C MET A 163 8.52 24.00 0.63
N ARG A 164 7.92 23.26 -0.29
CA ARG A 164 8.53 22.87 -1.57
C ARG A 164 8.24 23.83 -2.72
N LEU A 165 7.45 24.85 -2.50
CA LEU A 165 7.12 25.87 -3.53
C LEU A 165 8.22 26.92 -3.72
#